data_5570ba8bfb0a51bd84a1d7e543a87354
#
_entry.id   5570ba8bfb0a51bd84a1d7e543a87354
#
_cell.length_a   1.000
_cell.length_b   1.000
_cell.length_c   1.000
_cell.angle_alpha   90.00
_cell.angle_beta   90.00
_cell.angle_gamma   90.00
#
_symmetry.space_group_name_H-M   'P 1'
#
loop_
_entity.id
_entity.type
_entity.pdbx_description
1 polymer ?
#
loop_
_entity_poly.entity_id
_entity_poly.type
_entity_poly.pdbx_seq_one_letter_code
_entity_poly.pdbx_strand_id
1 'polypeptide(L)'
;MIRGLEAYMYGAILGDIIGSPFEFDRGDKTKEFDLFSKGCRFTDDSVMTIAIGEALLAVGPEVTVKEIEVAVAANMQDWGRRYPHAGYGGRFRCWLSERNPKPYRSYGNGSAMRVSAAGWLYNSIEKTREVARATANVTHNHPEGIKGAEATASAIYMARNGSSKEGIKEYIEREFRYDLDRSLDKIRPGYHMDETCQKTVPEAIIAFLESRDFEDAIRNAVSLGGDTDTLGAITGSIAEAFYGIPAVLIAECRRRLDEGLMTDVLDEFDRVLGRNGNADSDDKKDD
;
A
#
# COMPACT_ATOMS: atom_id res chain seq x y z
N MET A 1 -0.28 28.24 5.88
CA MET A 1 -0.08 26.81 6.17
C MET A 1 1.18 26.41 5.42
N ILE A 2 2.22 25.98 6.10
CA ILE A 2 3.41 25.41 5.46
C ILE A 2 2.93 24.09 4.87
N ARG A 3 2.88 23.97 3.52
CA ARG A 3 2.75 22.65 2.87
C ARG A 3 3.94 21.83 3.38
N GLY A 4 3.66 20.76 4.12
CA GLY A 4 4.69 19.80 4.51
C GLY A 4 5.38 19.26 3.26
N LEU A 5 6.61 18.76 3.41
CA LEU A 5 7.30 18.02 2.37
C LEU A 5 6.29 17.03 1.76
N GLU A 6 5.98 17.23 0.46
CA GLU A 6 5.17 16.29 -0.31
C GLU A 6 5.98 15.01 -0.40
N ALA A 7 5.59 14.00 0.32
CA ALA A 7 6.23 12.70 0.41
C ALA A 7 5.15 11.66 0.11
N TYR A 8 5.46 10.69 -0.74
CA TYR A 8 4.49 9.73 -1.27
C TYR A 8 4.98 8.29 -1.09
N MET A 9 4.06 7.36 -0.89
CA MET A 9 4.29 5.94 -0.61
C MET A 9 4.87 5.62 0.78
N TYR A 10 5.16 6.62 1.60
CA TYR A 10 5.66 6.40 2.96
C TYR A 10 4.63 5.77 3.89
N GLY A 11 3.34 5.97 3.62
CA GLY A 11 2.27 5.41 4.43
C GLY A 11 2.24 3.88 4.40
N ALA A 12 2.46 3.27 3.24
CA ALA A 12 2.59 1.82 3.12
C ALA A 12 3.79 1.30 3.92
N ILE A 13 4.94 1.94 3.74
CA ILE A 13 6.20 1.54 4.36
C ILE A 13 6.15 1.71 5.88
N LEU A 14 5.60 2.83 6.36
CA LEU A 14 5.41 3.06 7.80
C LEU A 14 4.46 2.04 8.42
N GLY A 15 3.38 1.71 7.71
CA GLY A 15 2.44 0.69 8.16
C GLY A 15 3.09 -0.68 8.32
N ASP A 16 3.88 -1.10 7.34
CA ASP A 16 4.70 -2.31 7.39
C ASP A 16 5.68 -2.28 8.59
N ILE A 17 6.53 -1.26 8.65
CA ILE A 17 7.55 -1.15 9.70
C ILE A 17 6.94 -1.18 11.10
N ILE A 18 5.86 -0.43 11.33
CA ILE A 18 5.20 -0.33 12.63
C ILE A 18 4.45 -1.63 12.96
N GLY A 19 3.83 -2.26 11.96
CA GLY A 19 3.08 -3.50 12.11
C GLY A 19 3.95 -4.74 12.31
N SER A 20 5.16 -4.76 11.74
CA SER A 20 6.02 -5.95 11.69
C SER A 20 6.33 -6.65 13.02
N PRO A 21 6.44 -5.98 14.19
CA PRO A 21 6.65 -6.67 15.46
C PRO A 21 5.43 -7.44 15.96
N PHE A 22 4.24 -7.06 15.50
CA PHE A 22 2.94 -7.57 15.99
C PHE A 22 2.34 -8.65 15.08
N GLU A 23 2.96 -8.91 13.93
CA GLU A 23 2.55 -9.95 12.98
C GLU A 23 2.43 -11.32 13.65
N PHE A 24 1.58 -12.21 13.13
CA PHE A 24 1.26 -13.54 13.66
C PHE A 24 0.62 -13.52 15.07
N ASP A 25 -0.27 -12.57 15.30
CA ASP A 25 -0.96 -12.38 16.59
C ASP A 25 0.02 -12.21 17.78
N ARG A 26 1.17 -11.57 17.54
CA ARG A 26 2.12 -11.23 18.61
C ARG A 26 1.67 -9.96 19.33
N GLY A 27 1.67 -10.01 20.65
CA GLY A 27 1.29 -8.89 21.52
C GLY A 27 -0.21 -8.77 21.73
N ASP A 28 -0.59 -7.71 22.42
CA ASP A 28 -1.97 -7.44 22.80
C ASP A 28 -2.71 -6.68 21.69
N LYS A 29 -3.99 -6.97 21.51
CA LYS A 29 -4.87 -6.27 20.56
C LYS A 29 -5.32 -4.92 21.12
N THR A 30 -4.39 -3.99 21.24
CA THR A 30 -4.58 -2.65 21.80
C THR A 30 -4.03 -1.58 20.85
N LYS A 31 -4.53 -0.36 20.99
CA LYS A 31 -3.96 0.84 20.33
C LYS A 31 -2.80 1.46 21.13
N GLU A 32 -2.60 0.99 22.37
CA GLU A 32 -1.58 1.50 23.29
C GLU A 32 -0.28 0.70 23.11
N PHE A 33 0.58 1.17 22.20
CA PHE A 33 1.91 0.62 21.96
C PHE A 33 2.88 1.69 21.45
N ASP A 34 4.18 1.48 21.61
CA ASP A 34 5.22 2.33 21.07
C ASP A 34 5.29 2.16 19.54
N LEU A 35 5.06 3.23 18.77
CA LEU A 35 5.05 3.19 17.30
C LEU A 35 6.32 2.57 16.73
N PHE A 36 7.48 2.90 17.30
CA PHE A 36 8.77 2.40 16.84
C PHE A 36 9.49 1.62 17.92
N SER A 37 8.97 0.45 18.22
CA SER A 37 9.62 -0.50 19.12
C SER A 37 10.94 -1.04 18.54
N LYS A 38 11.75 -1.69 19.37
CA LYS A 38 13.05 -2.27 18.94
C LYS A 38 12.92 -3.34 17.84
N GLY A 39 11.73 -3.96 17.69
CA GLY A 39 11.46 -4.99 16.69
C GLY A 39 11.02 -4.46 15.32
N CYS A 40 10.73 -3.15 15.21
CA CYS A 40 10.25 -2.54 13.96
C CYS A 40 11.32 -2.62 12.85
N ARG A 41 10.95 -3.22 11.72
CA ARG A 41 11.76 -3.32 10.51
C ARG A 41 10.85 -3.34 9.29
N PHE A 42 11.35 -2.98 8.14
CA PHE A 42 10.63 -3.23 6.89
C PHE A 42 10.61 -4.73 6.55
N THR A 43 9.57 -5.15 5.85
CA THR A 43 9.38 -6.53 5.39
C THR A 43 9.23 -6.58 3.87
N ASP A 44 8.71 -7.68 3.33
CA ASP A 44 8.41 -7.79 1.91
C ASP A 44 7.30 -6.82 1.45
N ASP A 45 6.45 -6.34 2.34
CA ASP A 45 5.49 -5.28 2.04
C ASP A 45 6.19 -4.02 1.52
N SER A 46 7.17 -3.50 2.24
CA SER A 46 7.96 -2.34 1.80
C SER A 46 8.78 -2.64 0.55
N VAL A 47 9.48 -3.77 0.53
CA VAL A 47 10.33 -4.16 -0.61
C VAL A 47 9.51 -4.24 -1.90
N MET A 48 8.35 -4.88 -1.85
CA MET A 48 7.49 -5.03 -3.03
C MET A 48 6.73 -3.74 -3.38
N THR A 49 6.39 -2.89 -2.41
CA THR A 49 5.84 -1.55 -2.64
C THR A 49 6.82 -0.71 -3.46
N ILE A 50 8.10 -0.69 -3.07
CA ILE A 50 9.15 0.03 -3.78
C ILE A 50 9.41 -0.56 -5.17
N ALA A 51 9.44 -1.90 -5.28
CA ALA A 51 9.60 -2.59 -6.57
C ALA A 51 8.50 -2.22 -7.58
N ILE A 52 7.25 -2.14 -7.13
CA ILE A 52 6.12 -1.69 -7.96
C ILE A 52 6.26 -0.21 -8.30
N GLY A 53 6.61 0.64 -7.33
CA GLY A 53 6.84 2.07 -7.54
C GLY A 53 7.89 2.33 -8.62
N GLU A 54 9.07 1.70 -8.52
CA GLU A 54 10.14 1.81 -9.51
C GLU A 54 9.69 1.33 -10.90
N ALA A 55 8.99 0.20 -10.97
CA ALA A 55 8.49 -0.33 -12.24
C ALA A 55 7.53 0.65 -12.93
N LEU A 56 6.58 1.23 -12.19
CA LEU A 56 5.59 2.15 -12.75
C LEU A 56 6.20 3.51 -13.13
N LEU A 57 7.18 4.01 -12.37
CA LEU A 57 7.95 5.19 -12.75
C LEU A 57 8.72 4.99 -14.07
N ALA A 58 9.34 3.81 -14.22
CA ALA A 58 10.17 3.50 -15.39
C ALA A 58 9.36 3.40 -16.69
N VAL A 59 8.13 2.85 -16.63
CA VAL A 59 7.30 2.69 -17.82
C VAL A 59 6.50 3.95 -18.18
N GLY A 60 6.21 4.81 -17.20
CA GLY A 60 5.42 6.03 -17.41
C GLY A 60 3.91 5.79 -17.61
N PRO A 61 3.12 6.86 -17.92
CA PRO A 61 1.66 6.78 -17.91
C PRO A 61 1.04 6.18 -19.19
N GLU A 62 1.72 6.29 -20.35
CA GLU A 62 1.18 5.97 -21.69
C GLU A 62 1.57 4.56 -22.17
N VAL A 63 1.54 3.58 -21.24
CA VAL A 63 1.97 2.21 -21.55
C VAL A 63 0.82 1.22 -21.58
N THR A 64 1.02 0.12 -22.29
CA THR A 64 0.07 -1.00 -22.35
C THR A 64 0.12 -1.83 -21.06
N VAL A 65 -0.99 -2.49 -20.75
CA VAL A 65 -1.07 -3.45 -19.62
C VAL A 65 0.06 -4.50 -19.68
N LYS A 66 0.40 -4.95 -20.88
CA LYS A 66 1.46 -5.97 -21.07
C LYS A 66 2.85 -5.47 -20.69
N GLU A 67 3.16 -4.23 -21.03
CA GLU A 67 4.44 -3.59 -20.66
C GLU A 67 4.52 -3.40 -19.14
N ILE A 68 3.42 -2.98 -18.50
CA ILE A 68 3.34 -2.91 -17.04
C ILE A 68 3.62 -4.28 -16.40
N GLU A 69 2.94 -5.34 -16.85
CA GLU A 69 3.13 -6.69 -16.31
C GLU A 69 4.58 -7.17 -16.44
N VAL A 70 5.24 -6.87 -17.57
CA VAL A 70 6.64 -7.24 -17.81
C VAL A 70 7.57 -6.47 -16.87
N ALA A 71 7.41 -5.16 -16.76
CA ALA A 71 8.24 -4.32 -15.90
C ALA A 71 8.07 -4.69 -14.43
N VAL A 72 6.82 -4.85 -13.97
CA VAL A 72 6.48 -5.23 -12.60
C VAL A 72 7.08 -6.58 -12.24
N ALA A 73 6.95 -7.60 -13.10
CA ALA A 73 7.54 -8.90 -12.83
C ALA A 73 9.06 -8.85 -12.73
N ALA A 74 9.73 -8.13 -13.63
CA ALA A 74 11.18 -7.96 -13.64
C ALA A 74 11.67 -7.24 -12.38
N ASN A 75 11.03 -6.13 -11.99
CA ASN A 75 11.41 -5.35 -10.81
C ASN A 75 11.18 -6.14 -9.52
N MET A 76 10.04 -6.81 -9.37
CA MET A 76 9.80 -7.64 -8.18
C MET A 76 10.84 -8.75 -8.04
N GLN A 77 11.26 -9.40 -9.14
CA GLN A 77 12.33 -10.40 -9.09
C GLN A 77 13.69 -9.78 -8.75
N ASP A 78 14.00 -8.59 -9.25
CA ASP A 78 15.24 -7.90 -8.94
C ASP A 78 15.32 -7.50 -7.47
N TRP A 79 14.28 -6.82 -6.97
CA TRP A 79 14.17 -6.44 -5.56
C TRP A 79 14.13 -7.65 -4.63
N GLY A 80 13.44 -8.72 -5.03
CA GLY A 80 13.43 -9.97 -4.28
C GLY A 80 14.82 -10.62 -4.14
N ARG A 81 15.68 -10.48 -5.15
CA ARG A 81 17.09 -10.95 -5.08
C ARG A 81 17.96 -10.07 -4.19
N ARG A 82 17.70 -8.75 -4.16
CA ARG A 82 18.42 -7.82 -3.28
C ARG A 82 18.05 -8.04 -1.81
N TYR A 83 16.80 -8.40 -1.53
CA TYR A 83 16.26 -8.58 -0.18
C TYR A 83 15.71 -10.00 0.05
N PRO A 84 16.51 -11.07 -0.04
CA PRO A 84 16.02 -12.45 -0.05
C PRO A 84 15.41 -12.92 1.28
N HIS A 85 15.58 -12.13 2.35
CA HIS A 85 15.11 -12.44 3.71
C HIS A 85 14.04 -11.49 4.21
N ALA A 86 13.33 -10.80 3.31
CA ALA A 86 12.32 -9.80 3.69
C ALA A 86 11.02 -10.39 4.29
N GLY A 87 10.77 -11.68 4.18
CA GLY A 87 9.57 -12.31 4.77
C GLY A 87 8.66 -13.02 3.77
N TYR A 88 9.00 -13.04 2.49
CA TYR A 88 8.14 -13.58 1.42
C TYR A 88 7.45 -14.90 1.71
N GLY A 89 6.15 -14.97 1.41
CA GLY A 89 5.39 -16.22 1.44
C GLY A 89 5.98 -17.29 0.54
N GLY A 90 5.83 -18.55 0.89
CA GLY A 90 6.53 -19.68 0.25
C GLY A 90 6.35 -19.76 -1.27
N ARG A 91 5.11 -19.59 -1.79
CA ARG A 91 4.83 -19.61 -3.24
C ARG A 91 5.46 -18.42 -3.96
N PHE A 92 5.41 -17.23 -3.36
CA PHE A 92 6.00 -16.03 -3.93
C PHE A 92 7.53 -16.13 -3.97
N ARG A 93 8.16 -16.67 -2.93
CA ARG A 93 9.61 -16.95 -2.90
C ARG A 93 10.05 -17.87 -4.04
N CYS A 94 9.28 -18.93 -4.36
CA CYS A 94 9.54 -19.77 -5.52
C CYS A 94 9.43 -18.97 -6.82
N TRP A 95 8.36 -18.18 -6.97
CA TRP A 95 8.12 -17.35 -8.15
C TRP A 95 9.24 -16.32 -8.39
N LEU A 96 9.80 -15.71 -7.34
CA LEU A 96 10.94 -14.79 -7.42
C LEU A 96 12.18 -15.43 -8.06
N SER A 97 12.36 -16.73 -7.91
CA SER A 97 13.50 -17.50 -8.42
C SER A 97 13.27 -18.12 -9.80
N GLU A 98 12.07 -18.05 -10.34
CA GLU A 98 11.72 -18.65 -11.63
C GLU A 98 12.34 -17.87 -12.78
N ARG A 99 12.90 -18.57 -13.77
CA ARG A 99 13.45 -17.95 -14.98
C ARG A 99 12.37 -17.37 -15.91
N ASN A 100 11.18 -17.95 -15.89
CA ASN A 100 10.03 -17.51 -16.69
C ASN A 100 8.77 -17.56 -15.80
N PRO A 101 8.65 -16.61 -14.84
CA PRO A 101 7.62 -16.63 -13.83
C PRO A 101 6.23 -16.52 -14.45
N LYS A 102 5.31 -17.32 -13.93
CA LYS A 102 3.90 -17.33 -14.37
C LYS A 102 2.99 -17.00 -13.19
N PRO A 103 1.86 -16.35 -13.43
CA PRO A 103 0.85 -16.16 -12.40
C PRO A 103 0.39 -17.51 -11.84
N TYR A 104 0.16 -17.57 -10.54
CA TYR A 104 -0.20 -18.81 -9.85
C TYR A 104 -1.54 -18.74 -9.11
N ARG A 105 -2.42 -17.83 -9.53
CA ARG A 105 -3.78 -17.65 -9.01
C ARG A 105 -3.83 -17.44 -7.50
N SER A 106 -2.89 -16.66 -6.95
CA SER A 106 -2.97 -16.24 -5.56
C SER A 106 -4.19 -15.35 -5.34
N TYR A 107 -4.82 -15.48 -4.19
CA TYR A 107 -5.82 -14.57 -3.62
C TYR A 107 -5.33 -13.98 -2.29
N GLY A 108 -4.04 -14.11 -2.02
CA GLY A 108 -3.37 -13.50 -0.87
C GLY A 108 -3.39 -11.97 -0.94
N ASN A 109 -3.21 -11.34 0.20
CA ASN A 109 -3.21 -9.88 0.36
C ASN A 109 -1.96 -9.21 -0.24
N GLY A 110 -0.95 -9.99 -0.64
CA GLY A 110 0.29 -9.50 -1.25
C GLY A 110 0.12 -8.68 -2.53
N SER A 111 -1.02 -8.75 -3.23
CA SER A 111 -1.34 -7.83 -4.32
C SER A 111 -1.80 -6.45 -3.84
N ALA A 112 -2.51 -6.40 -2.71
CA ALA A 112 -3.03 -5.18 -2.12
C ALA A 112 -1.96 -4.40 -1.33
N MET A 113 -1.10 -5.10 -0.57
CA MET A 113 -0.06 -4.49 0.24
C MET A 113 0.90 -3.60 -0.56
N ARG A 114 1.24 -4.00 -1.79
CA ARG A 114 2.26 -3.38 -2.63
C ARG A 114 1.73 -2.42 -3.70
N VAL A 115 0.42 -2.17 -3.76
CA VAL A 115 -0.24 -1.48 -4.89
C VAL A 115 -0.20 0.05 -4.78
N SER A 116 0.33 0.61 -3.70
CA SER A 116 0.22 2.03 -3.36
C SER A 116 0.56 2.96 -4.54
N ALA A 117 1.65 2.71 -5.26
CA ALA A 117 2.08 3.51 -6.40
C ALA A 117 0.99 3.68 -7.48
N ALA A 118 0.17 2.65 -7.74
CA ALA A 118 -0.92 2.75 -8.70
C ALA A 118 -2.00 3.76 -8.27
N GLY A 119 -2.23 3.91 -6.97
CA GLY A 119 -3.15 4.92 -6.43
C GLY A 119 -2.66 6.35 -6.58
N TRP A 120 -1.34 6.57 -6.71
CA TRP A 120 -0.72 7.89 -6.78
C TRP A 120 -0.47 8.40 -8.19
N LEU A 121 -0.07 7.55 -9.14
CA LEU A 121 0.53 7.98 -10.41
C LEU A 121 -0.47 8.35 -11.51
N TYR A 122 -1.72 7.92 -11.43
CA TYR A 122 -2.66 8.06 -12.56
C TYR A 122 -3.82 8.99 -12.25
N ASN A 123 -4.31 9.71 -13.27
CA ASN A 123 -5.27 10.81 -13.13
C ASN A 123 -6.74 10.40 -13.36
N SER A 124 -7.03 9.10 -13.53
CA SER A 124 -8.40 8.60 -13.56
C SER A 124 -8.55 7.31 -12.76
N ILE A 125 -9.74 7.09 -12.22
CA ILE A 125 -10.04 5.88 -11.44
C ILE A 125 -9.97 4.62 -12.31
N GLU A 126 -10.35 4.71 -13.58
CA GLU A 126 -10.31 3.62 -14.56
C GLU A 126 -8.87 3.19 -14.82
N LYS A 127 -7.96 4.15 -15.07
CA LYS A 127 -6.54 3.86 -15.29
C LYS A 127 -5.87 3.36 -14.01
N THR A 128 -6.20 3.93 -12.86
CA THR A 128 -5.73 3.45 -11.55
C THR A 128 -6.09 1.97 -11.35
N ARG A 129 -7.34 1.60 -11.61
CA ARG A 129 -7.81 0.20 -11.50
C ARG A 129 -7.15 -0.71 -12.54
N GLU A 130 -7.02 -0.26 -13.78
CA GLU A 130 -6.34 -1.00 -14.84
C GLU A 130 -4.91 -1.35 -14.44
N VAL A 131 -4.15 -0.36 -13.96
CA VAL A 131 -2.77 -0.55 -13.51
C VAL A 131 -2.70 -1.43 -12.26
N ALA A 132 -3.54 -1.20 -11.26
CA ALA A 132 -3.60 -2.05 -10.08
C ALA A 132 -3.86 -3.52 -10.44
N ARG A 133 -4.76 -3.78 -11.38
CA ARG A 133 -4.99 -5.12 -11.95
C ARG A 133 -3.74 -5.68 -12.61
N ALA A 134 -3.04 -4.89 -13.42
CA ALA A 134 -1.82 -5.32 -14.10
C ALA A 134 -0.73 -5.71 -13.09
N THR A 135 -0.54 -4.93 -12.01
CA THR A 135 0.43 -5.27 -10.94
C THR A 135 0.06 -6.55 -10.19
N ALA A 136 -1.23 -6.83 -10.02
CA ALA A 136 -1.70 -8.07 -9.39
C ALA A 136 -1.55 -9.29 -10.30
N ASN A 137 -1.85 -9.14 -11.59
CA ASN A 137 -1.94 -10.24 -12.58
C ASN A 137 -0.68 -11.08 -12.66
N VAL A 138 0.50 -10.52 -12.40
CA VAL A 138 1.79 -11.24 -12.54
C VAL A 138 1.95 -12.39 -11.54
N THR A 139 1.16 -12.40 -10.45
CA THR A 139 1.17 -13.43 -9.40
C THR A 139 -0.23 -13.76 -8.90
N HIS A 140 -1.04 -12.74 -8.60
CA HIS A 140 -2.34 -12.78 -7.90
C HIS A 140 -3.51 -12.64 -8.89
N ASN A 141 -3.49 -13.41 -9.99
CA ASN A 141 -4.52 -13.35 -11.03
C ASN A 141 -5.81 -14.13 -10.67
N HIS A 142 -6.06 -14.38 -9.39
CA HIS A 142 -7.35 -14.80 -8.88
C HIS A 142 -8.28 -13.59 -8.74
N PRO A 143 -9.60 -13.70 -8.98
CA PRO A 143 -10.52 -12.57 -8.85
C PRO A 143 -10.40 -11.80 -7.54
N GLU A 144 -10.25 -12.50 -6.41
CA GLU A 144 -10.09 -11.85 -5.09
C GLU A 144 -8.73 -11.14 -4.93
N GLY A 145 -7.65 -11.68 -5.51
CA GLY A 145 -6.35 -11.01 -5.50
C GLY A 145 -6.34 -9.72 -6.33
N ILE A 146 -6.97 -9.75 -7.51
CA ILE A 146 -7.16 -8.57 -8.37
C ILE A 146 -8.05 -7.54 -7.66
N LYS A 147 -9.17 -7.99 -7.11
CA LYS A 147 -10.14 -7.16 -6.39
C LYS A 147 -9.49 -6.42 -5.23
N GLY A 148 -8.64 -7.08 -4.44
CA GLY A 148 -7.94 -6.46 -3.32
C GLY A 148 -7.02 -5.32 -3.77
N ALA A 149 -6.24 -5.54 -4.83
CA ALA A 149 -5.37 -4.51 -5.39
C ALA A 149 -6.17 -3.32 -5.95
N GLU A 150 -7.22 -3.59 -6.75
CA GLU A 150 -8.06 -2.53 -7.31
C GLU A 150 -8.77 -1.73 -6.21
N ALA A 151 -9.29 -2.37 -5.17
CA ALA A 151 -9.97 -1.70 -4.07
C ALA A 151 -9.02 -0.78 -3.30
N THR A 152 -7.82 -1.26 -2.95
CA THR A 152 -6.80 -0.48 -2.24
C THR A 152 -6.36 0.73 -3.08
N ALA A 153 -6.00 0.52 -4.35
CA ALA A 153 -5.59 1.61 -5.24
C ALA A 153 -6.71 2.64 -5.46
N SER A 154 -7.97 2.18 -5.58
CA SER A 154 -9.13 3.07 -5.70
C SER A 154 -9.32 3.94 -4.46
N ALA A 155 -9.19 3.36 -3.27
CA ALA A 155 -9.30 4.11 -2.01
C ALA A 155 -8.21 5.18 -1.90
N ILE A 156 -6.96 4.87 -2.27
CA ILE A 156 -5.85 5.83 -2.31
C ILE A 156 -6.15 6.95 -3.32
N TYR A 157 -6.55 6.59 -4.55
CA TYR A 157 -6.91 7.58 -5.59
C TYR A 157 -8.02 8.52 -5.13
N MET A 158 -9.08 8.00 -4.55
CA MET A 158 -10.19 8.81 -4.06
C MET A 158 -9.79 9.71 -2.90
N ALA A 159 -9.00 9.19 -1.96
CA ALA A 159 -8.51 9.94 -0.81
C ALA A 159 -7.67 11.14 -1.25
N ARG A 160 -6.67 10.95 -2.13
CA ARG A 160 -5.81 12.03 -2.62
C ARG A 160 -6.55 13.07 -3.47
N ASN A 161 -7.68 12.70 -4.06
CA ASN A 161 -8.55 13.59 -4.83
C ASN A 161 -9.67 14.23 -3.98
N GLY A 162 -9.59 14.17 -2.65
CA GLY A 162 -10.44 14.87 -1.72
C GLY A 162 -11.83 14.25 -1.49
N SER A 163 -12.01 12.99 -1.82
CA SER A 163 -13.25 12.28 -1.46
C SER A 163 -13.39 12.15 0.06
N SER A 164 -14.61 12.27 0.58
CA SER A 164 -14.89 11.99 1.99
C SER A 164 -14.76 10.50 2.29
N LYS A 165 -14.62 10.14 3.58
CA LYS A 165 -14.60 8.75 4.03
C LYS A 165 -15.87 7.99 3.64
N GLU A 166 -17.02 8.66 3.74
CA GLU A 166 -18.33 8.13 3.33
C GLU A 166 -18.32 7.83 1.82
N GLY A 167 -17.82 8.76 1.00
CA GLY A 167 -17.72 8.57 -0.45
C GLY A 167 -16.78 7.41 -0.84
N ILE A 168 -15.65 7.28 -0.13
CA ILE A 168 -14.73 6.14 -0.32
C ILE A 168 -15.43 4.84 0.07
N LYS A 169 -16.08 4.80 1.23
CA LYS A 169 -16.83 3.64 1.70
C LYS A 169 -17.88 3.19 0.69
N GLU A 170 -18.77 4.10 0.29
CA GLU A 170 -19.86 3.82 -0.67
C GLU A 170 -19.32 3.30 -2.00
N TYR A 171 -18.22 3.87 -2.50
CA TYR A 171 -17.58 3.41 -3.73
C TYR A 171 -17.06 1.98 -3.58
N ILE A 172 -16.30 1.70 -2.52
CA ILE A 172 -15.71 0.39 -2.28
C ILE A 172 -16.77 -0.69 -2.08
N GLU A 173 -17.83 -0.41 -1.33
CA GLU A 173 -18.95 -1.33 -1.14
C GLU A 173 -19.68 -1.62 -2.46
N ARG A 174 -19.94 -0.59 -3.26
CA ARG A 174 -20.64 -0.72 -4.53
C ARG A 174 -19.83 -1.51 -5.57
N GLU A 175 -18.55 -1.16 -5.75
CA GLU A 175 -17.71 -1.72 -6.82
C GLU A 175 -17.11 -3.08 -6.46
N PHE A 176 -16.73 -3.26 -5.20
CA PHE A 176 -15.98 -4.43 -4.76
C PHE A 176 -16.76 -5.36 -3.83
N ARG A 177 -17.96 -4.96 -3.40
CA ARG A 177 -18.82 -5.78 -2.54
C ARG A 177 -18.17 -6.19 -1.22
N TYR A 178 -17.29 -5.36 -0.69
CA TYR A 178 -16.79 -5.51 0.67
C TYR A 178 -17.84 -5.00 1.68
N ASP A 179 -18.00 -5.68 2.80
CA ASP A 179 -18.83 -5.25 3.93
C ASP A 179 -18.00 -4.35 4.85
N LEU A 180 -18.22 -3.04 4.74
CA LEU A 180 -17.55 -2.02 5.55
C LEU A 180 -18.44 -1.45 6.67
N ASP A 181 -19.63 -2.01 6.91
CA ASP A 181 -20.53 -1.59 7.99
C ASP A 181 -20.15 -2.14 9.37
N ARG A 182 -19.13 -2.99 9.41
CA ARG A 182 -18.60 -3.56 10.67
C ARG A 182 -17.71 -2.53 11.37
N SER A 183 -17.67 -2.57 12.71
CA SER A 183 -16.74 -1.75 13.48
C SER A 183 -15.51 -2.53 13.95
N LEU A 184 -14.39 -1.83 14.16
CA LEU A 184 -13.15 -2.42 14.68
C LEU A 184 -13.36 -3.12 16.02
N ASP A 185 -14.20 -2.56 16.90
CA ASP A 185 -14.49 -3.16 18.21
C ASP A 185 -15.20 -4.51 18.10
N LYS A 186 -15.99 -4.71 17.04
CA LYS A 186 -16.62 -6.01 16.75
C LYS A 186 -15.68 -6.98 16.04
N ILE A 187 -14.75 -6.47 15.22
CA ILE A 187 -13.80 -7.28 14.46
C ILE A 187 -12.68 -7.78 15.38
N ARG A 188 -12.08 -6.89 16.16
CA ARG A 188 -10.84 -7.10 16.94
C ARG A 188 -10.83 -8.37 17.79
N PRO A 189 -11.90 -8.73 18.56
CA PRO A 189 -11.85 -9.92 19.41
C PRO A 189 -11.72 -11.24 18.65
N GLY A 190 -12.27 -11.30 17.45
CA GLY A 190 -12.33 -12.53 16.63
C GLY A 190 -11.40 -12.55 15.43
N TYR A 191 -10.67 -11.48 15.16
CA TYR A 191 -9.75 -11.41 14.04
C TYR A 191 -8.43 -12.10 14.40
N HIS A 192 -7.89 -12.88 13.49
CA HIS A 192 -6.63 -13.61 13.65
C HIS A 192 -5.87 -13.60 12.31
N MET A 193 -4.66 -14.16 12.32
CA MET A 193 -3.82 -14.27 11.13
C MET A 193 -4.60 -14.82 9.93
N ASP A 194 -4.69 -14.00 8.89
CA ASP A 194 -5.31 -14.35 7.60
C ASP A 194 -4.64 -13.55 6.49
N GLU A 195 -4.02 -14.26 5.56
CA GLU A 195 -3.25 -13.67 4.45
C GLU A 195 -4.11 -13.48 3.19
N THR A 196 -5.45 -13.51 3.27
CA THR A 196 -6.32 -13.39 2.09
C THR A 196 -6.80 -11.97 1.88
N CYS A 197 -6.89 -11.53 0.61
CA CYS A 197 -7.44 -10.21 0.27
C CYS A 197 -8.81 -9.97 0.88
N GLN A 198 -9.69 -10.98 0.84
CA GLN A 198 -11.08 -10.84 1.28
C GLN A 198 -11.24 -10.66 2.79
N LYS A 199 -10.20 -10.91 3.59
CA LYS A 199 -10.21 -10.70 5.03
C LYS A 199 -9.20 -9.68 5.54
N THR A 200 -8.23 -9.29 4.72
CA THR A 200 -7.27 -8.23 5.08
C THR A 200 -7.74 -6.87 4.56
N VAL A 201 -8.14 -6.79 3.29
CA VAL A 201 -8.43 -5.50 2.64
C VAL A 201 -9.63 -4.76 3.26
N PRO A 202 -10.80 -5.39 3.48
CA PRO A 202 -11.91 -4.68 4.12
C PRO A 202 -11.59 -4.23 5.55
N GLU A 203 -10.88 -5.04 6.35
CA GLU A 203 -10.45 -4.69 7.71
C GLU A 203 -9.47 -3.51 7.70
N ALA A 204 -8.53 -3.47 6.79
CA ALA A 204 -7.60 -2.35 6.61
C ALA A 204 -8.34 -1.05 6.20
N ILE A 205 -9.32 -1.15 5.31
CA ILE A 205 -10.15 0.00 4.93
C ILE A 205 -11.00 0.48 6.11
N ILE A 206 -11.60 -0.42 6.91
CA ILE A 206 -12.35 -0.06 8.12
C ILE A 206 -11.43 0.64 9.14
N ALA A 207 -10.19 0.17 9.30
CA ALA A 207 -9.20 0.79 10.18
C ALA A 207 -8.92 2.25 9.78
N PHE A 208 -8.83 2.53 8.48
CA PHE A 208 -8.77 3.90 7.96
C PHE A 208 -10.07 4.67 8.20
N LEU A 209 -11.23 4.10 7.87
CA LEU A 209 -12.52 4.79 7.98
C LEU A 209 -12.81 5.25 9.42
N GLU A 210 -12.44 4.47 10.44
CA GLU A 210 -12.63 4.82 11.85
C GLU A 210 -11.51 5.71 12.44
N SER A 211 -10.46 6.02 11.69
CA SER A 211 -9.34 6.81 12.18
C SER A 211 -9.64 8.32 12.22
N ARG A 212 -8.87 9.06 13.01
CA ARG A 212 -8.95 10.53 13.14
C ARG A 212 -7.78 11.25 12.48
N ASP A 213 -6.65 10.55 12.35
CA ASP A 213 -5.41 11.03 11.73
C ASP A 213 -4.58 9.82 11.26
N PHE A 214 -3.40 10.07 10.68
CA PHE A 214 -2.52 9.04 10.16
C PHE A 214 -2.07 8.05 11.25
N GLU A 215 -1.63 8.54 12.41
CA GLU A 215 -1.16 7.67 13.51
C GLU A 215 -2.30 6.80 14.04
N ASP A 216 -3.48 7.37 14.23
CA ASP A 216 -4.66 6.65 14.68
C ASP A 216 -5.07 5.55 13.70
N ALA A 217 -4.90 5.78 12.39
CA ALA A 217 -5.15 4.77 11.35
C ALA A 217 -4.21 3.56 11.50
N ILE A 218 -2.91 3.81 11.68
CA ILE A 218 -1.92 2.75 11.90
C ILE A 218 -2.22 1.99 13.20
N ARG A 219 -2.54 2.70 14.30
CA ARG A 219 -2.91 2.09 15.57
C ARG A 219 -4.18 1.23 15.47
N ASN A 220 -5.16 1.68 14.69
CA ASN A 220 -6.36 0.91 14.39
C ASN A 220 -5.99 -0.42 13.69
N ALA A 221 -5.20 -0.38 12.64
CA ALA A 221 -4.79 -1.55 11.88
C ALA A 221 -4.03 -2.56 12.75
N VAL A 222 -2.98 -2.11 13.44
CA VAL A 222 -2.15 -2.95 14.31
C VAL A 222 -2.96 -3.56 15.46
N SER A 223 -3.94 -2.82 16.02
CA SER A 223 -4.78 -3.30 17.12
C SER A 223 -5.67 -4.50 16.79
N LEU A 224 -5.82 -4.82 15.50
CA LEU A 224 -6.57 -6.01 15.07
C LEU A 224 -5.79 -7.31 15.33
N GLY A 225 -4.46 -7.26 15.35
CA GLY A 225 -3.63 -8.45 15.36
C GLY A 225 -3.58 -9.11 13.97
N GLY A 226 -3.15 -10.35 13.89
CA GLY A 226 -3.05 -11.11 12.66
C GLY A 226 -1.87 -10.68 11.80
N ASP A 227 -2.12 -10.34 10.54
CA ASP A 227 -1.17 -9.89 9.53
C ASP A 227 -1.02 -8.36 9.61
N THR A 228 -0.38 -7.90 10.68
CA THR A 228 -0.39 -6.48 11.10
C THR A 228 0.48 -5.58 10.24
N ASP A 229 1.54 -6.07 9.64
CA ASP A 229 2.37 -5.34 8.67
C ASP A 229 1.59 -5.08 7.39
N THR A 230 0.94 -6.08 6.82
CA THR A 230 0.07 -5.91 5.64
C THR A 230 -1.18 -5.07 5.95
N LEU A 231 -1.86 -5.28 7.08
CA LEU A 231 -2.96 -4.40 7.52
C LEU A 231 -2.47 -2.94 7.63
N GLY A 232 -1.31 -2.75 8.25
CA GLY A 232 -0.65 -1.45 8.38
C GLY A 232 -0.30 -0.83 7.05
N ALA A 233 0.29 -1.60 6.13
CA ALA A 233 0.68 -1.12 4.80
C ALA A 233 -0.52 -0.64 3.97
N ILE A 234 -1.61 -1.41 3.93
CA ILE A 234 -2.83 -1.04 3.20
C ILE A 234 -3.49 0.18 3.86
N THR A 235 -3.69 0.14 5.17
CA THR A 235 -4.32 1.26 5.92
C THR A 235 -3.48 2.54 5.80
N GLY A 236 -2.17 2.42 5.98
CA GLY A 236 -1.23 3.55 5.91
C GLY A 236 -1.20 4.20 4.54
N SER A 237 -1.27 3.42 3.47
CA SER A 237 -1.36 3.94 2.09
C SER A 237 -2.57 4.85 1.87
N ILE A 238 -3.73 4.45 2.40
CA ILE A 238 -4.97 5.22 2.26
C ILE A 238 -4.94 6.43 3.19
N ALA A 239 -4.46 6.25 4.43
CA ALA A 239 -4.38 7.31 5.44
C ALA A 239 -3.40 8.42 5.03
N GLU A 240 -2.27 8.07 4.41
CA GLU A 240 -1.33 9.03 3.82
C GLU A 240 -2.02 9.92 2.79
N ALA A 241 -2.75 9.31 1.86
CA ALA A 241 -3.45 10.01 0.80
C ALA A 241 -4.56 10.93 1.32
N PHE A 242 -5.15 10.61 2.46
CA PHE A 242 -6.25 11.36 3.06
C PHE A 242 -5.79 12.46 4.02
N TYR A 243 -4.83 12.16 4.90
CA TYR A 243 -4.39 13.05 5.99
C TYR A 243 -3.03 13.71 5.75
N GLY A 244 -2.21 13.12 4.87
CA GLY A 244 -0.77 13.33 4.87
C GLY A 244 -0.08 12.63 6.04
N ILE A 245 1.25 12.71 6.07
CA ILE A 245 2.08 12.11 7.14
C ILE A 245 2.85 13.21 7.88
N PRO A 246 2.90 13.19 9.21
CA PRO A 246 3.76 14.08 9.97
C PRO A 246 5.25 13.92 9.59
N ALA A 247 5.97 15.03 9.36
CA ALA A 247 7.36 15.01 8.90
C ALA A 247 8.30 14.19 9.81
N VAL A 248 8.01 14.14 11.12
CA VAL A 248 8.79 13.34 12.07
C VAL A 248 8.66 11.84 11.79
N LEU A 249 7.52 11.37 11.34
CA LEU A 249 7.31 9.95 10.98
C LEU A 249 8.01 9.61 9.65
N ILE A 250 8.00 10.53 8.68
CA ILE A 250 8.75 10.37 7.43
C ILE A 250 10.25 10.27 7.72
N ALA A 251 10.78 11.16 8.55
CA ALA A 251 12.19 11.12 8.94
C ALA A 251 12.56 9.82 9.66
N GLU A 252 11.67 9.30 10.51
CA GLU A 252 11.86 8.03 11.20
C GLU A 252 11.80 6.83 10.25
N CYS A 253 10.88 6.87 9.27
CA CYS A 253 10.80 5.88 8.20
C CYS A 253 12.12 5.81 7.42
N ARG A 254 12.59 6.96 6.91
CA ARG A 254 13.82 7.04 6.11
C ARG A 254 15.04 6.48 6.83
N ARG A 255 15.17 6.68 8.14
CA ARG A 255 16.27 6.10 8.95
C ARG A 255 16.28 4.58 9.03
N ARG A 256 15.16 3.92 8.70
CA ARG A 256 15.01 2.46 8.74
C ARG A 256 15.10 1.80 7.37
N LEU A 257 15.22 2.61 6.31
CA LEU A 257 15.35 2.14 4.94
C LEU A 257 16.82 2.13 4.51
N ASP A 258 17.14 1.36 3.48
CA ASP A 258 18.47 1.35 2.88
C ASP A 258 18.65 2.63 2.05
N GLU A 259 19.60 3.46 2.50
CA GLU A 259 19.98 4.68 1.82
C GLU A 259 20.61 4.35 0.46
N GLY A 260 20.28 5.16 -0.56
CA GLY A 260 20.82 4.97 -1.92
C GLY A 260 20.18 3.83 -2.71
N LEU A 261 19.18 3.12 -2.15
CA LEU A 261 18.36 2.13 -2.84
C LEU A 261 16.89 2.45 -2.69
N MET A 262 16.31 2.13 -1.52
CA MET A 262 14.89 2.40 -1.27
C MET A 262 14.57 3.88 -1.26
N THR A 263 15.45 4.70 -0.67
CA THR A 263 15.26 6.15 -0.60
C THR A 263 15.34 6.82 -1.97
N ASP A 264 16.16 6.33 -2.89
CA ASP A 264 16.29 6.90 -4.24
C ASP A 264 14.99 6.73 -5.05
N VAL A 265 14.32 5.58 -4.92
CA VAL A 265 13.01 5.36 -5.57
C VAL A 265 11.94 6.29 -4.99
N LEU A 266 11.93 6.48 -3.67
CA LEU A 266 10.99 7.39 -3.01
C LEU A 266 11.26 8.85 -3.41
N ASP A 267 12.50 9.28 -3.46
CA ASP A 267 12.90 10.63 -3.87
C ASP A 267 12.50 10.89 -5.34
N GLU A 268 12.65 9.91 -6.22
CA GLU A 268 12.19 10.02 -7.61
C GLU A 268 10.65 10.09 -7.68
N PHE A 269 9.97 9.30 -6.85
CA PHE A 269 8.51 9.33 -6.76
C PHE A 269 8.01 10.70 -6.31
N ASP A 270 8.61 11.28 -5.25
CA ASP A 270 8.32 12.61 -4.75
C ASP A 270 8.58 13.68 -5.83
N ARG A 271 9.67 13.54 -6.58
CA ARG A 271 10.02 14.45 -7.66
C ARG A 271 9.01 14.43 -8.82
N VAL A 272 8.53 13.27 -9.19
CA VAL A 272 7.56 13.12 -10.30
C VAL A 272 6.21 13.68 -9.90
N LEU A 273 5.70 13.37 -8.70
CA LEU A 273 4.40 13.85 -8.25
C LEU A 273 4.42 15.33 -7.87
N GLY A 274 5.50 15.82 -7.25
CA GLY A 274 5.65 17.24 -6.91
C GLY A 274 5.70 18.14 -8.16
N ARG A 275 6.24 17.68 -9.28
CA ARG A 275 6.21 18.42 -10.57
C ARG A 275 4.81 18.50 -11.15
N ASN A 276 4.05 17.42 -11.09
CA ASN A 276 2.67 17.38 -11.60
C ASN A 276 1.75 18.31 -10.79
N GLY A 277 1.94 18.41 -9.47
CA GLY A 277 1.18 19.32 -8.61
C GLY A 277 1.42 20.82 -8.89
N ASN A 278 2.60 21.18 -9.40
CA ASN A 278 2.93 22.57 -9.78
C ASN A 278 2.40 22.94 -11.17
N ALA A 279 2.32 22.00 -12.12
CA ALA A 279 1.78 22.27 -13.45
C ALA A 279 0.28 22.61 -13.42
N ASP A 280 -0.52 21.92 -12.60
CA ASP A 280 -1.95 22.18 -12.46
C ASP A 280 -2.29 23.49 -11.73
N SER A 281 -1.30 24.12 -11.06
CA SER A 281 -1.49 25.38 -10.34
C SER A 281 -1.27 26.63 -11.22
N ASP A 282 -0.50 26.50 -12.29
CA ASP A 282 -0.20 27.62 -13.21
C ASP A 282 -1.29 27.81 -14.26
N ASP A 283 -1.98 26.74 -14.69
CA ASP A 283 -3.11 26.81 -15.65
C ASP A 283 -4.39 27.45 -15.06
N LYS A 284 -4.48 27.62 -13.74
CA LYS A 284 -5.65 28.25 -13.08
C LYS A 284 -5.49 29.74 -12.78
N LYS A 285 -4.44 30.38 -13.24
CA LYS A 285 -4.17 31.81 -12.98
C LYS A 285 -4.46 32.75 -14.15
N ASP A 286 -4.89 32.21 -15.31
CA ASP A 286 -5.12 32.99 -16.54
C ASP A 286 -6.60 32.95 -17.01
N ASP A 287 -7.59 32.85 -16.09
CA ASP A 287 -9.01 33.08 -16.40
C ASP A 287 -9.63 34.15 -15.46
#